data_e72cf69874e50fb46d4ded24081ffa2f
#
_entry.id   e72cf69874e50fb46d4ded24081ffa2f
#
_cell.length_a   1.000
_cell.length_b   1.000
_cell.length_c   1.000
_cell.angle_alpha   90.00
_cell.angle_beta   90.00
_cell.angle_gamma   90.00
#
_symmetry.space_group_name_H-M   'P 1'
#
loop_
_entity.id
_entity.type
_entity.pdbx_description
1 polymer ?
#
loop_
_entity_poly.entity_id
_entity_poly.type
_entity_poly.pdbx_seq_one_letter_code
_entity_poly.pdbx_strand_id
1 'polypeptide(L)'
;LANAVTSTLGPNGRNVVYRDETGEVRSTKDGVTVAKVISLKDPVQSIAIDMLKQAAINTANSAGDGTTTATLLAQSITTKGLNLLDEGANAVAIKREVDEAVKDVVAYIKENIVEEITSEEQLKQIASISANNDEMVGNLITSALDAVGRDGIVTIEESKTGETYLETVEGIQFDRGYKSPYFVNDNSTMAAVLDSPYILIYVGKLSQAKDLLPVLESVSSENKSLLIICEDIDNEALATLIVNKMRGTLKVAAVKAPDFGDRRKLIMEDIAILTGGEVISPQKGMKLSRLNRDWFGSARKANIQKENSIIIDGK
;
A
#
# COMPACT_ATOMS: atom_id res chain seq x y z
N LEU A 1 23.66 6.02 -9.91
CA LEU A 1 22.26 6.13 -9.58
C LEU A 1 21.85 7.59 -9.39
N ALA A 2 22.36 8.27 -8.37
CA ALA A 2 21.92 9.61 -7.99
C ALA A 2 22.00 10.64 -9.14
N ASN A 3 23.06 10.65 -9.94
CA ASN A 3 23.18 11.56 -11.08
C ASN A 3 22.05 11.38 -12.12
N ALA A 4 21.59 10.15 -12.33
CA ALA A 4 20.46 9.90 -13.23
C ALA A 4 19.13 10.37 -12.62
N VAL A 5 18.91 10.07 -11.34
CA VAL A 5 17.70 10.49 -10.62
C VAL A 5 17.64 12.02 -10.47
N THR A 6 18.73 12.67 -10.08
CA THR A 6 18.78 14.12 -9.88
C THR A 6 18.62 14.95 -11.15
N SER A 7 18.81 14.34 -12.34
CA SER A 7 18.53 15.00 -13.61
C SER A 7 17.04 15.35 -13.79
N THR A 8 16.14 14.73 -13.01
CA THR A 8 14.71 15.01 -13.00
C THR A 8 14.29 16.11 -12.02
N LEU A 9 15.23 16.66 -11.21
CA LEU A 9 14.94 17.57 -10.12
C LEU A 9 14.52 18.97 -10.59
N GLY A 10 13.44 19.47 -9.97
CA GLY A 10 13.01 20.85 -10.05
C GLY A 10 12.40 21.25 -11.40
N PRO A 11 12.14 22.58 -11.60
CA PRO A 11 11.41 23.07 -12.76
C PRO A 11 12.16 22.83 -14.09
N ASN A 12 13.48 22.71 -14.06
CA ASN A 12 14.30 22.37 -15.22
C ASN A 12 14.61 20.87 -15.32
N GLY A 13 13.95 20.04 -14.52
CA GLY A 13 14.09 18.60 -14.56
C GLY A 13 13.81 18.01 -15.95
N ARG A 14 14.64 17.05 -16.34
CA ARG A 14 14.58 16.39 -17.66
C ARG A 14 13.93 15.03 -17.56
N ASN A 15 13.33 14.58 -18.65
CA ASN A 15 12.88 13.19 -18.76
C ASN A 15 14.09 12.26 -18.86
N VAL A 16 14.03 11.14 -18.18
CA VAL A 16 14.97 10.02 -18.34
C VAL A 16 14.30 8.97 -19.22
N VAL A 17 15.02 8.54 -20.25
CA VAL A 17 14.57 7.48 -21.15
C VAL A 17 15.17 6.15 -20.68
N TYR A 18 14.34 5.13 -20.56
CA TYR A 18 14.76 3.80 -20.10
C TYR A 18 14.04 2.69 -20.88
N ARG A 19 14.53 1.46 -20.76
CA ARG A 19 13.82 0.26 -21.22
C ARG A 19 13.17 -0.41 -20.01
N ASP A 20 11.91 -0.73 -20.13
CA ASP A 20 11.20 -1.50 -19.11
C ASP A 20 11.54 -3.01 -19.21
N GLU A 21 10.96 -3.81 -18.31
CA GLU A 21 11.18 -5.26 -18.25
C GLU A 21 10.70 -5.99 -19.51
N THR A 22 9.78 -5.40 -20.26
CA THR A 22 9.28 -5.92 -21.55
C THR A 22 10.18 -5.55 -22.73
N GLY A 23 11.16 -4.66 -22.50
CA GLY A 23 12.08 -4.14 -23.52
C GLY A 23 11.56 -2.92 -24.27
N GLU A 24 10.39 -2.39 -23.91
CA GLU A 24 9.84 -1.16 -24.48
C GLU A 24 10.61 0.08 -23.99
N VAL A 25 10.72 1.07 -24.87
CA VAL A 25 11.35 2.35 -24.54
C VAL A 25 10.32 3.28 -23.92
N ARG A 26 10.57 3.71 -22.69
CA ARG A 26 9.71 4.63 -21.96
C ARG A 26 10.48 5.85 -21.48
N SER A 27 9.77 6.93 -21.18
CA SER A 27 10.35 8.13 -20.60
C SER A 27 9.59 8.52 -19.34
N THR A 28 10.31 9.03 -18.34
CA THR A 28 9.71 9.47 -17.08
C THR A 28 10.50 10.64 -16.48
N LYS A 29 9.82 11.47 -15.67
CA LYS A 29 10.43 12.44 -14.76
C LYS A 29 10.39 11.96 -13.30
N ASP A 30 9.72 10.84 -13.02
CA ASP A 30 9.57 10.34 -11.66
C ASP A 30 10.87 9.70 -11.17
N GLY A 31 11.42 10.27 -10.10
CA GLY A 31 12.70 9.85 -9.52
C GLY A 31 12.70 8.42 -8.99
N VAL A 32 11.58 7.94 -8.42
CA VAL A 32 11.51 6.57 -7.91
C VAL A 32 11.47 5.54 -9.04
N THR A 33 10.80 5.83 -10.14
CA THR A 33 10.80 4.99 -11.34
C THR A 33 12.19 4.90 -11.94
N VAL A 34 12.89 6.05 -12.08
CA VAL A 34 14.30 6.07 -12.54
C VAL A 34 15.18 5.25 -11.60
N ALA A 35 15.02 5.40 -10.29
CA ALA A 35 15.81 4.63 -9.32
C ALA A 35 15.58 3.12 -9.45
N LYS A 36 14.34 2.67 -9.60
CA LYS A 36 13.97 1.25 -9.68
C LYS A 36 14.59 0.54 -10.89
N VAL A 37 14.60 1.18 -12.05
CA VAL A 37 15.08 0.55 -13.30
C VAL A 37 16.60 0.49 -13.42
N ILE A 38 17.36 1.26 -12.63
CA ILE A 38 18.82 1.21 -12.68
C ILE A 38 19.32 -0.06 -11.99
N SER A 39 20.05 -0.89 -12.71
CA SER A 39 20.75 -2.06 -12.19
C SER A 39 22.16 -2.12 -12.72
N LEU A 40 23.10 -2.70 -11.96
CA LEU A 40 24.46 -2.91 -12.39
C LEU A 40 24.79 -4.41 -12.48
N LYS A 41 25.72 -4.75 -13.36
CA LYS A 41 26.14 -6.15 -13.54
C LYS A 41 27.04 -6.65 -12.41
N ASP A 42 27.78 -5.75 -11.78
CA ASP A 42 28.65 -6.08 -10.66
C ASP A 42 27.81 -6.27 -9.37
N PRO A 43 27.89 -7.41 -8.70
CA PRO A 43 27.05 -7.69 -7.52
C PRO A 43 27.31 -6.73 -6.35
N VAL A 44 28.56 -6.32 -6.13
CA VAL A 44 28.92 -5.42 -5.02
C VAL A 44 28.38 -4.01 -5.27
N GLN A 45 28.56 -3.52 -6.48
CA GLN A 45 28.00 -2.22 -6.88
C GLN A 45 26.47 -2.24 -6.90
N SER A 46 25.85 -3.36 -7.23
CA SER A 46 24.40 -3.52 -7.18
C SER A 46 23.86 -3.40 -5.76
N ILE A 47 24.53 -4.01 -4.76
CA ILE A 47 24.15 -3.86 -3.35
C ILE A 47 24.17 -2.39 -2.91
N ALA A 48 25.24 -1.65 -3.27
CA ALA A 48 25.34 -0.23 -2.94
C ALA A 48 24.22 0.61 -3.58
N ILE A 49 23.88 0.31 -4.83
CA ILE A 49 22.73 0.95 -5.50
C ILE A 49 21.42 0.61 -4.82
N ASP A 50 21.21 -0.63 -4.46
CA ASP A 50 19.95 -1.07 -3.82
C ASP A 50 19.77 -0.42 -2.44
N MET A 51 20.83 -0.17 -1.70
CA MET A 51 20.78 0.63 -0.47
C MET A 51 20.35 2.09 -0.74
N LEU A 52 20.85 2.72 -1.78
CA LEU A 52 20.44 4.09 -2.16
C LEU A 52 19.01 4.14 -2.69
N LYS A 53 18.56 3.11 -3.42
CA LYS A 53 17.15 2.99 -3.85
C LYS A 53 16.18 2.97 -2.68
N GLN A 54 16.57 2.37 -1.54
CA GLN A 54 15.71 2.33 -0.36
C GLN A 54 15.31 3.73 0.12
N ALA A 55 16.19 4.73 0.00
CA ALA A 55 15.85 6.11 0.37
C ALA A 55 14.70 6.64 -0.50
N ALA A 56 14.74 6.44 -1.81
CA ALA A 56 13.67 6.85 -2.72
C ALA A 56 12.37 6.07 -2.48
N ILE A 57 12.47 4.75 -2.34
CA ILE A 57 11.32 3.85 -2.13
C ILE A 57 10.62 4.16 -0.81
N ASN A 58 11.37 4.32 0.28
CA ASN A 58 10.80 4.63 1.59
C ASN A 58 10.12 6.01 1.57
N THR A 59 10.72 7.00 0.90
CA THR A 59 10.11 8.33 0.75
C THR A 59 8.82 8.28 -0.08
N ALA A 60 8.82 7.52 -1.20
CA ALA A 60 7.61 7.31 -1.99
C ALA A 60 6.47 6.67 -1.17
N ASN A 61 6.79 5.66 -0.37
CA ASN A 61 5.80 4.93 0.43
C ASN A 61 5.27 5.77 1.61
N SER A 62 6.10 6.64 2.21
CA SER A 62 5.72 7.39 3.41
C SER A 62 5.13 8.78 3.10
N ALA A 63 5.59 9.45 2.05
CA ALA A 63 5.23 10.82 1.73
C ALA A 63 4.62 10.98 0.31
N GLY A 64 4.75 10.00 -0.56
CA GLY A 64 4.26 10.06 -1.94
C GLY A 64 5.06 10.99 -2.88
N ASP A 65 5.93 11.83 -2.34
CA ASP A 65 6.74 12.81 -3.10
C ASP A 65 8.12 12.98 -2.46
N GLY A 66 9.01 13.76 -3.10
CA GLY A 66 10.35 14.07 -2.60
C GLY A 66 11.41 12.97 -2.85
N THR A 67 11.13 11.99 -3.67
CA THR A 67 12.01 10.84 -3.95
C THR A 67 13.35 11.24 -4.55
N THR A 68 13.36 12.22 -5.45
CA THR A 68 14.57 12.77 -6.06
C THR A 68 15.43 13.51 -5.03
N THR A 69 14.79 14.31 -4.17
CA THR A 69 15.48 15.03 -3.07
C THR A 69 16.08 14.05 -2.07
N ALA A 70 15.34 13.00 -1.69
CA ALA A 70 15.83 11.94 -0.79
C ALA A 70 17.07 11.23 -1.38
N THR A 71 17.06 10.94 -2.67
CA THR A 71 18.21 10.32 -3.36
C THR A 71 19.44 11.25 -3.38
N LEU A 72 19.23 12.53 -3.64
CA LEU A 72 20.28 13.55 -3.61
C LEU A 72 20.91 13.70 -2.23
N LEU A 73 20.08 13.77 -1.19
CA LEU A 73 20.53 13.84 0.21
C LEU A 73 21.29 12.58 0.61
N ALA A 74 20.79 11.40 0.26
CA ALA A 74 21.48 10.13 0.53
C ALA A 74 22.87 10.08 -0.13
N GLN A 75 22.99 10.51 -1.38
CA GLN A 75 24.28 10.64 -2.07
C GLN A 75 25.20 11.62 -1.33
N SER A 76 24.72 12.83 -1.02
CA SER A 76 25.53 13.88 -0.39
C SER A 76 26.05 13.45 0.99
N ILE A 77 25.19 12.87 1.82
CA ILE A 77 25.55 12.39 3.17
C ILE A 77 26.57 11.25 3.04
N THR A 78 26.32 10.27 2.16
CA THR A 78 27.24 9.15 1.95
C THR A 78 28.60 9.61 1.47
N THR A 79 28.65 10.49 0.45
CA THR A 79 29.92 10.98 -0.10
C THR A 79 30.73 11.74 0.94
N LYS A 80 30.10 12.64 1.70
CA LYS A 80 30.77 13.39 2.76
C LYS A 80 31.21 12.48 3.91
N GLY A 81 30.37 11.50 4.28
CA GLY A 81 30.72 10.52 5.31
C GLY A 81 31.92 9.67 4.92
N LEU A 82 32.02 9.19 3.67
CA LEU A 82 33.16 8.45 3.15
C LEU A 82 34.45 9.28 3.18
N ASN A 83 34.39 10.55 2.76
CA ASN A 83 35.56 11.44 2.85
C ASN A 83 36.09 11.58 4.27
N LEU A 84 35.20 11.73 5.26
CA LEU A 84 35.60 11.77 6.68
C LEU A 84 36.21 10.45 7.17
N LEU A 85 35.73 9.32 6.67
CA LEU A 85 36.32 8.01 6.97
C LEU A 85 37.75 7.88 6.39
N ASP A 86 37.96 8.36 5.16
CA ASP A 86 39.26 8.37 4.52
C ASP A 86 40.25 9.28 5.26
N GLU A 87 39.77 10.33 5.91
CA GLU A 87 40.53 11.22 6.83
C GLU A 87 40.75 10.61 8.22
N GLY A 88 40.24 9.40 8.47
CA GLY A 88 40.46 8.64 9.71
C GLY A 88 39.41 8.84 10.80
N ALA A 89 38.25 9.46 10.49
CA ALA A 89 37.18 9.60 11.43
C ALA A 89 36.49 8.26 11.74
N ASN A 90 35.91 8.14 12.94
CA ASN A 90 35.22 6.92 13.38
C ASN A 90 33.81 6.83 12.78
N ALA A 91 33.48 5.76 12.09
CA ALA A 91 32.20 5.52 11.44
C ALA A 91 30.97 5.62 12.40
N VAL A 92 31.14 5.10 13.64
CA VAL A 92 30.06 5.13 14.63
C VAL A 92 29.82 6.56 15.14
N ALA A 93 30.91 7.34 15.29
CA ALA A 93 30.81 8.75 15.68
C ALA A 93 30.10 9.55 14.57
N ILE A 94 30.51 9.38 13.30
CA ILE A 94 29.89 10.03 12.15
C ILE A 94 28.37 9.72 12.12
N LYS A 95 28.01 8.45 12.27
CA LYS A 95 26.59 8.07 12.27
C LYS A 95 25.80 8.79 13.38
N ARG A 96 26.34 8.85 14.60
CA ARG A 96 25.66 9.51 15.70
C ARG A 96 25.49 11.01 15.48
N GLU A 97 26.51 11.68 15.00
CA GLU A 97 26.44 13.11 14.67
C GLU A 97 25.44 13.40 13.53
N VAL A 98 25.39 12.53 12.52
CA VAL A 98 24.35 12.63 11.45
C VAL A 98 22.96 12.44 12.02
N ASP A 99 22.74 11.45 12.91
CA ASP A 99 21.42 11.20 13.52
C ASP A 99 20.96 12.39 14.38
N GLU A 100 21.87 13.07 15.09
CA GLU A 100 21.58 14.29 15.85
C GLU A 100 21.27 15.47 14.92
N ALA A 101 22.14 15.72 13.94
CA ALA A 101 21.92 16.79 12.97
C ALA A 101 20.60 16.67 12.20
N VAL A 102 20.20 15.42 11.85
CA VAL A 102 18.88 15.18 11.21
C VAL A 102 17.74 15.60 12.12
N LYS A 103 17.80 15.30 13.43
CA LYS A 103 16.77 15.73 14.38
C LYS A 103 16.67 17.26 14.47
N ASP A 104 17.81 17.94 14.54
CA ASP A 104 17.85 19.40 14.63
C ASP A 104 17.30 20.06 13.36
N VAL A 105 17.69 19.54 12.18
CA VAL A 105 17.19 20.03 10.89
C VAL A 105 15.69 19.80 10.75
N VAL A 106 15.19 18.62 11.14
CA VAL A 106 13.76 18.30 11.08
C VAL A 106 12.96 19.20 12.05
N ALA A 107 13.48 19.44 13.26
CA ALA A 107 12.85 20.35 14.21
C ALA A 107 12.80 21.78 13.65
N TYR A 108 13.91 22.28 13.10
CA TYR A 108 13.97 23.61 12.48
C TYR A 108 12.98 23.75 11.32
N ILE A 109 12.88 22.74 10.43
CA ILE A 109 11.94 22.75 9.31
C ILE A 109 10.51 22.84 9.83
N LYS A 110 10.15 22.00 10.83
CA LYS A 110 8.80 21.99 11.40
C LYS A 110 8.40 23.32 12.06
N GLU A 111 9.36 23.96 12.74
CA GLU A 111 9.09 25.19 13.48
C GLU A 111 9.11 26.47 12.63
N ASN A 112 9.94 26.48 11.56
CA ASN A 112 10.25 27.72 10.84
C ASN A 112 9.88 27.72 9.36
N ILE A 113 9.65 26.53 8.74
CA ILE A 113 9.47 26.43 7.30
C ILE A 113 8.14 25.80 6.89
N VAL A 114 7.60 24.90 7.72
CA VAL A 114 6.33 24.22 7.42
C VAL A 114 5.18 25.22 7.48
N GLU A 115 4.40 25.26 6.42
CA GLU A 115 3.11 25.95 6.34
C GLU A 115 1.99 24.91 6.28
N GLU A 116 0.99 25.07 7.13
CA GLU A 116 -0.20 24.20 7.09
C GLU A 116 -1.10 24.58 5.91
N ILE A 117 -1.66 23.56 5.25
CA ILE A 117 -2.66 23.77 4.20
C ILE A 117 -3.95 24.22 4.86
N THR A 118 -4.32 25.47 4.62
CA THR A 118 -5.53 26.10 5.20
C THR A 118 -6.63 26.38 4.19
N SER A 119 -6.33 26.29 2.88
CA SER A 119 -7.28 26.60 1.83
C SER A 119 -7.32 25.49 0.76
N GLU A 120 -8.46 25.37 0.09
CA GLU A 120 -8.66 24.50 -1.06
C GLU A 120 -7.72 24.84 -2.21
N GLU A 121 -7.45 26.13 -2.44
CA GLU A 121 -6.53 26.61 -3.46
C GLU A 121 -5.09 26.10 -3.24
N GLN A 122 -4.61 26.12 -1.99
CA GLN A 122 -3.31 25.53 -1.66
C GLN A 122 -3.28 24.03 -1.90
N LEU A 123 -4.37 23.31 -1.55
CA LEU A 123 -4.49 21.88 -1.80
C LEU A 123 -4.44 21.59 -3.30
N LYS A 124 -5.18 22.34 -4.11
CA LYS A 124 -5.17 22.24 -5.56
C LYS A 124 -3.77 22.48 -6.15
N GLN A 125 -3.06 23.51 -5.67
CA GLN A 125 -1.71 23.80 -6.13
C GLN A 125 -0.75 22.63 -5.84
N ILE A 126 -0.82 22.06 -4.64
CA ILE A 126 0.01 20.89 -4.26
C ILE A 126 -0.36 19.67 -5.13
N ALA A 127 -1.64 19.38 -5.28
CA ALA A 127 -2.09 18.26 -6.11
C ALA A 127 -1.67 18.42 -7.57
N SER A 128 -1.77 19.64 -8.13
CA SER A 128 -1.34 19.93 -9.50
C SER A 128 0.17 19.77 -9.68
N ILE A 129 0.98 20.27 -8.74
CA ILE A 129 2.44 20.11 -8.78
C ILE A 129 2.83 18.63 -8.69
N SER A 130 2.22 17.88 -7.80
CA SER A 130 2.45 16.43 -7.66
C SER A 130 2.07 15.66 -8.93
N ALA A 131 1.08 16.14 -9.67
CA ALA A 131 0.67 15.64 -10.98
C ALA A 131 1.49 16.24 -12.15
N ASN A 132 2.70 16.74 -11.91
CA ASN A 132 3.57 17.34 -12.93
C ASN A 132 2.95 18.58 -13.62
N ASN A 133 2.31 19.45 -12.86
CA ASN A 133 1.56 20.65 -13.27
C ASN A 133 0.31 20.36 -14.14
N ASP A 134 -0.30 19.20 -13.95
CA ASP A 134 -1.60 18.89 -14.55
C ASP A 134 -2.72 19.46 -13.66
N GLU A 135 -3.31 20.58 -14.12
CA GLU A 135 -4.40 21.24 -13.40
C GLU A 135 -5.70 20.42 -13.40
N MET A 136 -5.93 19.58 -14.42
CA MET A 136 -7.11 18.74 -14.47
C MET A 136 -7.05 17.67 -13.38
N VAL A 137 -5.92 17.01 -13.24
CA VAL A 137 -5.69 16.04 -12.18
C VAL A 137 -5.72 16.73 -10.81
N GLY A 138 -5.11 17.91 -10.67
CA GLY A 138 -5.15 18.69 -9.45
C GLY A 138 -6.58 19.01 -9.00
N ASN A 139 -7.44 19.45 -9.92
CA ASN A 139 -8.85 19.71 -9.64
C ASN A 139 -9.60 18.43 -9.21
N LEU A 140 -9.40 17.31 -9.92
CA LEU A 140 -10.05 16.04 -9.58
C LEU A 140 -9.68 15.55 -8.18
N ILE A 141 -8.40 15.58 -7.83
CA ILE A 141 -7.93 15.18 -6.50
C ILE A 141 -8.48 16.11 -5.42
N THR A 142 -8.50 17.43 -5.66
CA THR A 142 -9.09 18.39 -4.71
C THR A 142 -10.57 18.11 -4.51
N SER A 143 -11.34 17.91 -5.59
CA SER A 143 -12.75 17.56 -5.51
C SER A 143 -12.99 16.22 -4.82
N ALA A 144 -12.09 15.23 -5.00
CA ALA A 144 -12.16 13.96 -4.30
C ALA A 144 -11.99 14.13 -2.79
N LEU A 145 -10.96 14.88 -2.37
CA LEU A 145 -10.70 15.13 -0.95
C LEU A 145 -11.80 15.98 -0.30
N ASP A 146 -12.40 16.90 -1.05
CA ASP A 146 -13.56 17.68 -0.58
C ASP A 146 -14.78 16.80 -0.33
N ALA A 147 -15.02 15.82 -1.23
CA ALA A 147 -16.14 14.91 -1.14
C ALA A 147 -16.03 13.90 0.03
N VAL A 148 -14.81 13.42 0.33
CA VAL A 148 -14.58 12.39 1.36
C VAL A 148 -13.99 12.96 2.67
N GLY A 149 -13.61 14.23 2.68
CA GLY A 149 -12.90 14.86 3.80
C GLY A 149 -11.40 14.56 3.81
N ARG A 150 -10.66 15.29 4.67
CA ARG A 150 -9.19 15.20 4.74
C ARG A 150 -8.68 13.81 5.17
N ASP A 151 -9.45 13.09 5.95
CA ASP A 151 -9.15 11.73 6.41
C ASP A 151 -9.73 10.65 5.51
N GLY A 152 -10.39 11.06 4.42
CA GLY A 152 -10.98 10.15 3.44
C GLY A 152 -9.93 9.51 2.54
N ILE A 153 -10.28 8.37 1.96
CA ILE A 153 -9.40 7.58 1.13
C ILE A 153 -9.67 7.90 -0.33
N VAL A 154 -8.64 8.28 -1.06
CA VAL A 154 -8.68 8.48 -2.50
C VAL A 154 -7.85 7.38 -3.16
N THR A 155 -8.48 6.60 -4.05
CA THR A 155 -7.81 5.58 -4.86
C THR A 155 -7.87 5.96 -6.34
N ILE A 156 -6.87 5.54 -7.11
CA ILE A 156 -6.79 5.76 -8.55
C ILE A 156 -6.92 4.39 -9.23
N GLU A 157 -7.86 4.28 -10.17
CA GLU A 157 -8.11 3.07 -10.94
C GLU A 157 -8.15 3.38 -12.44
N GLU A 158 -7.84 2.37 -13.27
CA GLU A 158 -8.00 2.50 -14.71
C GLU A 158 -9.49 2.52 -15.10
N SER A 159 -9.88 3.55 -15.84
CA SER A 159 -11.25 3.66 -16.36
C SER A 159 -11.48 2.67 -17.52
N LYS A 160 -12.59 1.95 -17.47
CA LYS A 160 -13.02 1.05 -18.56
C LYS A 160 -13.57 1.81 -19.78
N THR A 161 -13.95 3.06 -19.60
CA THR A 161 -14.54 3.91 -20.64
C THR A 161 -13.51 4.78 -21.36
N GLY A 162 -12.28 4.87 -20.82
CA GLY A 162 -11.25 5.79 -21.31
C GLY A 162 -11.47 7.25 -20.91
N GLU A 163 -12.52 7.55 -20.16
CA GLU A 163 -12.78 8.87 -19.58
C GLU A 163 -12.29 8.96 -18.15
N THR A 164 -11.78 10.11 -17.75
CA THR A 164 -11.38 10.38 -16.36
C THR A 164 -12.54 11.01 -15.62
N TYR A 165 -12.99 10.38 -14.54
CA TYR A 165 -14.09 10.87 -13.69
C TYR A 165 -13.85 10.54 -12.22
N LEU A 166 -14.56 11.25 -11.36
CA LEU A 166 -14.59 11.02 -9.91
C LEU A 166 -15.84 10.22 -9.56
N GLU A 167 -15.66 9.15 -8.81
CA GLU A 167 -16.75 8.38 -8.20
C GLU A 167 -16.54 8.35 -6.68
N THR A 168 -17.58 8.69 -5.93
CA THR A 168 -17.56 8.62 -4.46
C THR A 168 -18.38 7.42 -4.03
N VAL A 169 -17.78 6.55 -3.21
CA VAL A 169 -18.42 5.33 -2.71
C VAL A 169 -18.20 5.19 -1.21
N GLU A 170 -19.11 4.51 -0.53
CA GLU A 170 -18.92 4.15 0.85
C GLU A 170 -17.88 3.03 0.99
N GLY A 171 -17.08 3.07 2.05
CA GLY A 171 -16.04 2.08 2.27
C GLY A 171 -15.43 2.15 3.66
N ILE A 172 -14.60 1.18 3.98
CA ILE A 172 -13.83 1.13 5.22
C ILE A 172 -12.39 0.76 4.94
N GLN A 173 -11.46 1.44 5.59
CA GLN A 173 -10.06 1.05 5.67
C GLN A 173 -9.69 0.65 7.09
N PHE A 174 -8.81 -0.34 7.22
CA PHE A 174 -8.21 -0.71 8.49
C PHE A 174 -6.75 -1.15 8.33
N ASP A 175 -5.96 -0.94 9.39
CA ASP A 175 -4.51 -1.14 9.41
C ASP A 175 -4.13 -2.61 9.64
N ARG A 176 -4.55 -3.47 8.74
CA ARG A 176 -4.11 -4.86 8.64
C ARG A 176 -4.07 -5.27 7.18
N GLY A 177 -2.95 -5.82 6.76
CA GLY A 177 -2.78 -6.34 5.41
C GLY A 177 -2.91 -7.85 5.31
N TYR A 178 -2.59 -8.38 4.13
CA TYR A 178 -2.68 -9.81 3.87
C TYR A 178 -1.77 -10.63 4.80
N LYS A 179 -2.26 -11.79 5.21
CA LYS A 179 -1.53 -12.73 6.06
C LYS A 179 -0.33 -13.36 5.35
N SER A 180 -0.34 -13.42 4.03
CA SER A 180 0.73 -13.99 3.22
C SER A 180 0.90 -13.24 1.89
N PRO A 181 2.13 -12.96 1.45
CA PRO A 181 2.41 -12.38 0.13
C PRO A 181 1.90 -13.23 -1.04
N TYR A 182 1.69 -14.52 -0.83
CA TYR A 182 1.14 -15.40 -1.86
C TYR A 182 -0.30 -15.06 -2.27
N PHE A 183 -1.01 -14.21 -1.52
CA PHE A 183 -2.32 -13.71 -1.90
C PHE A 183 -2.26 -12.58 -2.94
N VAL A 184 -1.12 -11.94 -3.13
CA VAL A 184 -0.92 -10.87 -4.13
C VAL A 184 -1.26 -11.38 -5.53
N ASN A 185 -2.03 -10.60 -6.26
CA ASN A 185 -2.38 -10.83 -7.67
C ASN A 185 -2.14 -9.60 -8.55
N ASP A 186 -1.93 -8.44 -7.94
CA ASP A 186 -1.44 -7.23 -8.60
C ASP A 186 -0.01 -6.95 -8.13
N ASN A 187 0.96 -7.26 -8.98
CA ASN A 187 2.37 -7.06 -8.67
C ASN A 187 2.79 -5.58 -8.75
N SER A 188 2.04 -4.74 -9.42
CA SER A 188 2.37 -3.31 -9.57
C SER A 188 2.15 -2.56 -8.26
N THR A 189 1.09 -2.90 -7.55
CA THR A 189 0.73 -2.31 -6.25
C THR A 189 1.06 -3.22 -5.07
N MET A 190 1.57 -4.44 -5.34
CA MET A 190 1.80 -5.49 -4.32
C MET A 190 0.54 -5.76 -3.48
N ALA A 191 -0.61 -5.79 -4.12
CA ALA A 191 -1.91 -5.96 -3.49
C ALA A 191 -2.61 -7.27 -3.90
N ALA A 192 -3.48 -7.76 -3.02
CA ALA A 192 -4.48 -8.76 -3.35
C ALA A 192 -5.80 -8.03 -3.63
N VAL A 193 -6.16 -7.94 -4.90
CA VAL A 193 -7.38 -7.27 -5.36
C VAL A 193 -8.46 -8.32 -5.62
N LEU A 194 -9.60 -8.17 -4.96
CA LEU A 194 -10.73 -9.06 -5.07
C LEU A 194 -11.94 -8.29 -5.59
N ASP A 195 -12.45 -8.69 -6.75
CA ASP A 195 -13.67 -8.12 -7.34
C ASP A 195 -14.89 -8.89 -6.84
N SER A 196 -15.90 -8.16 -6.41
CA SER A 196 -17.19 -8.66 -5.89
C SER A 196 -17.02 -9.83 -4.89
N PRO A 197 -16.15 -9.68 -3.87
CA PRO A 197 -15.86 -10.76 -2.93
C PRO A 197 -17.04 -11.04 -1.99
N TYR A 198 -17.17 -12.30 -1.60
CA TYR A 198 -17.79 -12.64 -0.33
C TYR A 198 -16.80 -12.35 0.79
N ILE A 199 -17.33 -11.84 1.91
CA ILE A 199 -16.55 -11.46 3.09
C ILE A 199 -16.97 -12.33 4.25
N LEU A 200 -16.05 -13.17 4.72
CA LEU A 200 -16.22 -14.01 5.89
C LEU A 200 -15.58 -13.32 7.10
N ILE A 201 -16.38 -13.02 8.11
CA ILE A 201 -15.92 -12.40 9.36
C ILE A 201 -16.05 -13.43 10.48
N TYR A 202 -14.92 -13.86 11.04
CA TYR A 202 -14.90 -14.95 12.01
C TYR A 202 -14.15 -14.56 13.30
N VAL A 203 -14.84 -14.68 14.45
CA VAL A 203 -14.22 -14.47 15.77
C VAL A 203 -13.52 -15.74 16.20
N GLY A 204 -12.22 -15.73 16.10
CA GLY A 204 -11.36 -16.83 16.51
C GLY A 204 -10.23 -17.10 15.51
N LYS A 205 -9.45 -18.11 15.84
CA LYS A 205 -8.30 -18.55 15.05
C LYS A 205 -8.71 -19.71 14.14
N LEU A 206 -8.28 -19.63 12.88
CA LEU A 206 -8.47 -20.68 11.87
C LEU A 206 -7.14 -21.40 11.64
N SER A 207 -7.02 -22.66 12.07
CA SER A 207 -5.78 -23.45 11.94
C SER A 207 -5.95 -24.73 11.15
N GLN A 208 -7.16 -25.28 11.06
CA GLN A 208 -7.45 -26.56 10.41
C GLN A 208 -8.17 -26.37 9.09
N ALA A 209 -7.74 -27.07 8.04
CA ALA A 209 -8.37 -27.00 6.73
C ALA A 209 -9.83 -27.43 6.75
N LYS A 210 -10.18 -28.41 7.56
CA LYS A 210 -11.57 -28.95 7.66
C LYS A 210 -12.57 -27.89 8.07
N ASP A 211 -12.17 -26.86 8.83
CA ASP A 211 -13.06 -25.80 9.29
C ASP A 211 -13.43 -24.84 8.13
N LEU A 212 -12.56 -24.75 7.13
CA LEU A 212 -12.75 -23.92 5.94
C LEU A 212 -13.47 -24.64 4.79
N LEU A 213 -13.49 -25.97 4.75
CA LEU A 213 -14.05 -26.72 3.62
C LEU A 213 -15.47 -26.28 3.23
N PRO A 214 -16.44 -26.13 4.16
CA PRO A 214 -17.79 -25.71 3.78
C PRO A 214 -17.83 -24.30 3.18
N VAL A 215 -16.95 -23.40 3.67
CA VAL A 215 -16.82 -22.05 3.16
C VAL A 215 -16.27 -22.08 1.73
N LEU A 216 -15.19 -22.82 1.51
CA LEU A 216 -14.52 -22.90 0.21
C LEU A 216 -15.41 -23.58 -0.85
N GLU A 217 -16.14 -24.62 -0.49
CA GLU A 217 -17.11 -25.28 -1.36
C GLU A 217 -18.22 -24.34 -1.78
N SER A 218 -18.79 -23.58 -0.83
CA SER A 218 -19.84 -22.59 -1.10
C SER A 218 -19.36 -21.52 -2.08
N VAL A 219 -18.19 -20.91 -1.82
CA VAL A 219 -17.63 -19.83 -2.63
C VAL A 219 -17.19 -20.34 -4.03
N SER A 220 -16.57 -21.51 -4.08
CA SER A 220 -16.13 -22.13 -5.34
C SER A 220 -17.29 -22.48 -6.25
N SER A 221 -18.40 -22.99 -5.71
CA SER A 221 -19.60 -23.33 -6.49
C SER A 221 -20.21 -22.11 -7.21
N GLU A 222 -20.01 -20.92 -6.69
CA GLU A 222 -20.51 -19.66 -7.26
C GLU A 222 -19.44 -18.89 -8.04
N ASN A 223 -18.21 -19.41 -8.12
CA ASN A 223 -17.07 -18.75 -8.76
C ASN A 223 -16.83 -17.33 -8.24
N LYS A 224 -17.04 -17.12 -6.94
CA LYS A 224 -16.85 -15.82 -6.26
C LYS A 224 -15.45 -15.70 -5.68
N SER A 225 -15.00 -14.46 -5.48
CA SER A 225 -13.82 -14.17 -4.69
C SER A 225 -14.16 -14.25 -3.20
N LEU A 226 -13.18 -14.51 -2.34
CA LEU A 226 -13.37 -14.62 -0.89
C LEU A 226 -12.34 -13.79 -0.14
N LEU A 227 -12.81 -12.89 0.72
CA LEU A 227 -12.01 -12.25 1.75
C LEU A 227 -12.34 -12.86 3.11
N ILE A 228 -11.33 -13.35 3.82
CA ILE A 228 -11.48 -13.87 5.19
C ILE A 228 -10.89 -12.87 6.17
N ILE A 229 -11.68 -12.40 7.12
CA ILE A 229 -11.27 -11.54 8.23
C ILE A 229 -11.45 -12.33 9.52
N CYS A 230 -10.34 -12.64 10.20
CA CYS A 230 -10.38 -13.45 11.43
C CYS A 230 -9.31 -12.99 12.42
N GLU A 231 -9.38 -13.46 13.69
CA GLU A 231 -8.36 -13.10 14.69
C GLU A 231 -6.96 -13.56 14.28
N ASP A 232 -6.84 -14.77 13.78
CA ASP A 232 -5.63 -15.28 13.14
C ASP A 232 -5.94 -16.45 12.21
N ILE A 233 -5.07 -16.68 11.23
CA ILE A 233 -5.09 -17.84 10.37
C ILE A 233 -3.68 -18.36 10.16
N ASP A 234 -3.46 -19.66 10.35
CA ASP A 234 -2.13 -20.27 10.24
C ASP A 234 -2.19 -21.74 9.82
N ASN A 235 -1.03 -22.39 9.87
CA ASN A 235 -0.84 -23.83 9.64
C ASN A 235 -1.57 -24.36 8.38
N GLU A 236 -2.34 -25.42 8.55
CA GLU A 236 -3.04 -26.13 7.50
C GLU A 236 -4.10 -25.27 6.80
N ALA A 237 -4.82 -24.43 7.56
CA ALA A 237 -5.83 -23.53 7.02
C ALA A 237 -5.21 -22.51 6.04
N LEU A 238 -4.14 -21.85 6.44
CA LEU A 238 -3.42 -20.89 5.60
C LEU A 238 -2.82 -21.57 4.37
N ALA A 239 -2.18 -22.72 4.55
CA ALA A 239 -1.59 -23.49 3.45
C ALA A 239 -2.64 -23.92 2.42
N THR A 240 -3.83 -24.34 2.88
CA THR A 240 -4.94 -24.73 1.99
C THR A 240 -5.40 -23.54 1.14
N LEU A 241 -5.55 -22.35 1.71
CA LEU A 241 -5.92 -21.15 0.94
C LEU A 241 -4.87 -20.82 -0.12
N ILE A 242 -3.58 -20.83 0.27
CA ILE A 242 -2.46 -20.50 -0.63
C ILE A 242 -2.42 -21.51 -1.79
N VAL A 243 -2.51 -22.81 -1.52
CA VAL A 243 -2.46 -23.85 -2.56
C VAL A 243 -3.63 -23.70 -3.55
N ASN A 244 -4.84 -23.48 -3.08
CA ASN A 244 -6.00 -23.28 -3.95
C ASN A 244 -5.90 -21.98 -4.78
N LYS A 245 -5.39 -20.90 -4.19
CA LYS A 245 -5.12 -19.66 -4.92
C LYS A 245 -4.06 -19.88 -6.00
N MET A 246 -2.95 -20.53 -5.68
CA MET A 246 -1.87 -20.81 -6.66
C MET A 246 -2.32 -21.73 -7.80
N ARG A 247 -3.23 -22.65 -7.52
CA ARG A 247 -3.85 -23.51 -8.56
C ARG A 247 -4.89 -22.77 -9.42
N GLY A 248 -5.23 -21.53 -9.07
CA GLY A 248 -6.26 -20.76 -9.77
C GLY A 248 -7.69 -21.24 -9.52
N THR A 249 -7.89 -22.16 -8.57
CA THR A 249 -9.22 -22.69 -8.23
C THR A 249 -10.02 -21.78 -7.34
N LEU A 250 -9.35 -20.82 -6.66
CA LEU A 250 -9.98 -19.89 -5.74
C LEU A 250 -9.28 -18.53 -5.78
N LYS A 251 -10.07 -17.45 -5.89
CA LYS A 251 -9.60 -16.08 -5.69
C LYS A 251 -9.83 -15.71 -4.22
N VAL A 252 -8.78 -15.74 -3.40
CA VAL A 252 -8.90 -15.57 -1.96
C VAL A 252 -7.79 -14.72 -1.39
N ALA A 253 -8.12 -13.96 -0.36
CA ALA A 253 -7.17 -13.35 0.56
C ALA A 253 -7.64 -13.53 2.01
N ALA A 254 -6.69 -13.57 2.93
CA ALA A 254 -6.97 -13.62 4.35
C ALA A 254 -6.19 -12.53 5.09
N VAL A 255 -6.88 -11.85 5.99
CA VAL A 255 -6.36 -10.76 6.82
C VAL A 255 -6.66 -11.02 8.29
N LYS A 256 -5.80 -10.49 9.16
CA LYS A 256 -6.12 -10.43 10.58
C LYS A 256 -7.12 -9.31 10.85
N ALA A 257 -8.07 -9.58 11.72
CA ALA A 257 -8.96 -8.54 12.22
C ALA A 257 -8.15 -7.42 12.90
N PRO A 258 -8.52 -6.15 12.68
CA PRO A 258 -7.82 -5.02 13.26
C PRO A 258 -8.01 -4.95 14.78
N ASP A 259 -7.07 -4.31 15.45
CA ASP A 259 -7.06 -4.07 16.89
C ASP A 259 -7.05 -5.34 17.77
N PHE A 260 -7.38 -5.22 19.07
CA PHE A 260 -7.32 -6.27 20.07
C PHE A 260 -8.53 -6.21 21.01
N GLY A 261 -8.84 -7.33 21.67
CA GLY A 261 -9.85 -7.42 22.71
C GLY A 261 -11.26 -7.01 22.22
N ASP A 262 -11.97 -6.23 23.02
CA ASP A 262 -13.35 -5.84 22.74
C ASP A 262 -13.45 -4.84 21.56
N ARG A 263 -12.44 -3.99 21.39
CA ARG A 263 -12.38 -3.06 20.26
C ARG A 263 -12.33 -3.80 18.91
N ARG A 264 -11.61 -4.92 18.85
CA ARG A 264 -11.61 -5.78 17.66
C ARG A 264 -13.02 -6.26 17.30
N LYS A 265 -13.81 -6.67 18.32
CA LYS A 265 -15.19 -7.14 18.08
C LYS A 265 -16.06 -6.04 17.51
N LEU A 266 -15.95 -4.82 18.04
CA LEU A 266 -16.71 -3.67 17.54
C LEU A 266 -16.36 -3.37 16.08
N ILE A 267 -15.08 -3.34 15.74
CA ILE A 267 -14.66 -3.10 14.34
C ILE A 267 -15.12 -4.23 13.41
N MET A 268 -15.09 -5.48 13.87
CA MET A 268 -15.62 -6.60 13.07
C MET A 268 -17.14 -6.48 12.88
N GLU A 269 -17.87 -5.98 13.85
CA GLU A 269 -19.31 -5.69 13.75
C GLU A 269 -19.57 -4.52 12.78
N ASP A 270 -18.77 -3.47 12.82
CA ASP A 270 -18.85 -2.35 11.87
C ASP A 270 -18.60 -2.83 10.42
N ILE A 271 -17.60 -3.69 10.21
CA ILE A 271 -17.33 -4.30 8.89
C ILE A 271 -18.51 -5.17 8.46
N ALA A 272 -19.11 -5.94 9.37
CA ALA A 272 -20.26 -6.78 9.07
C ALA A 272 -21.47 -5.95 8.65
N ILE A 273 -21.75 -4.87 9.37
CA ILE A 273 -22.84 -3.94 9.05
C ILE A 273 -22.62 -3.32 7.67
N LEU A 274 -21.42 -2.79 7.42
CA LEU A 274 -21.08 -2.16 6.15
C LEU A 274 -21.22 -3.11 4.96
N THR A 275 -20.90 -4.39 5.15
CA THR A 275 -20.88 -5.37 4.07
C THR A 275 -22.13 -6.22 3.96
N GLY A 276 -23.12 -5.98 4.84
CA GLY A 276 -24.38 -6.73 4.92
C GLY A 276 -24.19 -8.18 5.36
N GLY A 277 -23.10 -8.49 6.06
CA GLY A 277 -22.79 -9.82 6.56
C GLY A 277 -23.03 -9.96 8.07
N GLU A 278 -22.58 -11.08 8.64
CA GLU A 278 -22.69 -11.36 10.06
C GLU A 278 -21.34 -11.80 10.64
N VAL A 279 -21.04 -11.35 11.87
CA VAL A 279 -19.86 -11.79 12.60
C VAL A 279 -20.07 -13.19 13.14
N ILE A 280 -19.41 -14.18 12.56
CA ILE A 280 -19.50 -15.57 12.96
C ILE A 280 -18.71 -15.77 14.26
N SER A 281 -19.42 -16.07 15.33
CA SER A 281 -18.87 -16.29 16.66
C SER A 281 -19.24 -17.67 17.20
N PRO A 282 -18.24 -18.53 17.51
CA PRO A 282 -18.49 -19.79 18.22
C PRO A 282 -19.20 -19.59 19.55
N GLN A 283 -19.00 -18.46 20.23
CA GLN A 283 -19.66 -18.11 21.48
C GLN A 283 -21.16 -17.88 21.31
N LYS A 284 -21.59 -17.42 20.11
CA LYS A 284 -23.01 -17.28 19.74
C LYS A 284 -23.59 -18.61 19.20
N GLY A 285 -22.85 -19.72 19.28
CA GLY A 285 -23.27 -21.05 18.77
C GLY A 285 -23.13 -21.22 17.26
N MET A 286 -22.55 -20.26 16.57
CA MET A 286 -22.32 -20.30 15.12
C MET A 286 -21.10 -21.16 14.81
N LYS A 287 -21.22 -22.08 13.85
CA LYS A 287 -20.15 -22.98 13.44
C LYS A 287 -19.98 -22.95 11.92
N LEU A 288 -18.75 -22.84 11.45
CA LEU A 288 -18.42 -22.88 10.00
C LEU A 288 -18.88 -24.17 9.32
N SER A 289 -18.97 -25.28 10.08
CA SER A 289 -19.52 -26.56 9.58
C SER A 289 -21.04 -26.53 9.27
N ARG A 290 -21.73 -25.50 9.71
CA ARG A 290 -23.17 -25.24 9.44
C ARG A 290 -23.32 -23.85 8.84
N LEU A 291 -22.46 -23.52 7.89
CA LEU A 291 -22.43 -22.22 7.25
C LEU A 291 -23.80 -21.87 6.65
N ASN A 292 -24.31 -20.69 7.00
CA ASN A 292 -25.43 -20.06 6.30
C ASN A 292 -24.88 -19.01 5.33
N ARG A 293 -25.42 -18.96 4.11
CA ARG A 293 -25.00 -17.97 3.10
C ARG A 293 -25.22 -16.53 3.51
N ASP A 294 -26.27 -16.29 4.30
CA ASP A 294 -26.59 -14.95 4.80
C ASP A 294 -25.53 -14.39 5.77
N TRP A 295 -24.60 -15.22 6.21
CA TRP A 295 -23.49 -14.77 7.05
C TRP A 295 -22.36 -14.11 6.25
N PHE A 296 -22.30 -14.34 4.94
CA PHE A 296 -21.33 -13.65 4.11
C PHE A 296 -21.73 -12.19 3.92
N GLY A 297 -20.79 -11.29 4.21
CA GLY A 297 -20.83 -9.95 3.67
C GLY A 297 -20.45 -9.94 2.19
N SER A 298 -20.70 -8.85 1.53
CA SER A 298 -20.28 -8.62 0.15
C SER A 298 -19.84 -7.16 -0.05
N ALA A 299 -18.98 -6.94 -1.02
CA ALA A 299 -18.56 -5.61 -1.43
C ALA A 299 -18.33 -5.58 -2.94
N ARG A 300 -18.26 -4.39 -3.52
CA ARG A 300 -17.89 -4.26 -4.93
C ARG A 300 -16.43 -4.66 -5.14
N LYS A 301 -15.54 -4.24 -4.24
CA LYS A 301 -14.10 -4.51 -4.34
C LYS A 301 -13.45 -4.58 -2.96
N ALA A 302 -12.45 -5.42 -2.82
CA ALA A 302 -11.55 -5.38 -1.68
C ALA A 302 -10.11 -5.31 -2.17
N ASN A 303 -9.34 -4.35 -1.63
CA ASN A 303 -7.94 -4.14 -1.94
C ASN A 303 -7.11 -4.34 -0.67
N ILE A 304 -6.31 -5.40 -0.65
CA ILE A 304 -5.55 -5.81 0.52
C ILE A 304 -4.07 -5.66 0.21
N GLN A 305 -3.43 -4.70 0.85
CA GLN A 305 -2.00 -4.45 0.76
C GLN A 305 -1.24 -5.14 1.91
N LYS A 306 0.05 -4.87 2.03
CA LYS A 306 0.88 -5.47 3.07
C LYS A 306 0.48 -5.06 4.49
N GLU A 307 0.04 -3.82 4.68
CA GLU A 307 -0.19 -3.23 6.00
C GLU A 307 -1.61 -2.70 6.22
N ASN A 308 -2.37 -2.55 5.15
CA ASN A 308 -3.74 -2.06 5.20
C ASN A 308 -4.67 -2.88 4.30
N SER A 309 -5.96 -2.77 4.58
CA SER A 309 -7.03 -3.34 3.75
C SER A 309 -8.13 -2.30 3.56
N ILE A 310 -8.63 -2.20 2.34
CA ILE A 310 -9.72 -1.31 1.95
C ILE A 310 -10.85 -2.16 1.40
N ILE A 311 -12.04 -2.00 1.95
CA ILE A 311 -13.28 -2.59 1.44
C ILE A 311 -14.12 -1.45 0.87
N ILE A 312 -14.51 -1.56 -0.38
CA ILE A 312 -15.17 -0.51 -1.15
C ILE A 312 -16.57 -0.96 -1.52
N ASP A 313 -17.55 -0.09 -1.27
CA ASP A 313 -18.95 -0.27 -1.65
C ASP A 313 -19.48 -1.59 -1.10
N GLY A 314 -19.58 -1.65 0.21
CA GLY A 314 -20.24 -2.73 0.96
C GLY A 314 -21.75 -2.70 0.70
N LYS A 315 -22.41 -3.82 0.94
CA LYS A 315 -23.85 -3.98 0.61
C LYS A 315 -24.74 -3.63 1.79
#